data_10e683028861ed1c74be3dc07c3f93b7
#
_entry.id   10e683028861ed1c74be3dc07c3f93b7
#
_cell.length_a   1.000
_cell.length_b   1.000
_cell.length_c   1.000
_cell.angle_alpha   90.00
_cell.angle_beta   90.00
_cell.angle_gamma   90.00
#
_symmetry.space_group_name_H-M   'P 1'
#
loop_
_entity.id
_entity.type
_entity.pdbx_description
1 polymer ?
#
loop_
_entity_poly.entity_id
_entity_poly.type
_entity_poly.pdbx_seq_one_letter_code
_entity_poly.pdbx_strand_id
1 'polypeptide(L)'
;MSAAVLFLCAALGAGLGGAAAAAERITPVLLAVQDAPVPFTGSDGRTHLVYELWMTNFSSAKVSVEQVEILSNGAVLGKLDAAEIAGRLQPAGFREPSGTMAASTDAILFIHVVLADGETVPQQLTHRVRLRAEAAPPGQQELTETGGETAVDPQPVVVIGPPLRGDRYISADSCCDASRHTRAALPVNGRVWLAQRYAVDWEQLDEEGRVYRGSATDVASYNIYSKEVLAVADATVVSVIDDLPNQVPQSMPTNIAIEQADGNSIVLDLGGGRYGLYAHLKPGSIRVHAGDVVKRGQTIALVGNSGNTLEPHLHFHVMNHASPLASNGLPYEIDRFQVTAKAPGTAAFDAAAAQGSALAITPISPARQVTNGLPLDQLIISFGN
;
A
#
# COMPACT_ATOMS: atom_id res chain seq x y z
N MET A 1 -74.25 -29.96 -49.59
CA MET A 1 -73.49 -28.72 -49.64
C MET A 1 -72.65 -28.64 -48.34
N SER A 2 -71.43 -29.15 -48.42
CA SER A 2 -70.48 -29.11 -47.24
C SER A 2 -69.35 -28.23 -47.58
N ALA A 3 -69.11 -27.18 -46.78
CA ALA A 3 -68.00 -26.28 -46.92
C ALA A 3 -66.82 -26.81 -46.09
N ALA A 4 -65.72 -27.08 -46.73
CA ALA A 4 -64.49 -27.45 -46.07
C ALA A 4 -63.74 -26.17 -45.66
N VAL A 5 -63.41 -26.08 -44.35
CA VAL A 5 -62.56 -25.02 -43.81
C VAL A 5 -61.09 -25.54 -43.74
N LEU A 6 -60.23 -24.91 -44.50
CA LEU A 6 -58.76 -25.16 -44.46
C LEU A 6 -58.19 -24.40 -43.26
N PHE A 7 -57.64 -25.13 -42.29
CA PHE A 7 -56.74 -24.53 -41.26
C PHE A 7 -55.31 -24.45 -41.74
N LEU A 8 -54.79 -23.24 -41.87
CA LEU A 8 -53.39 -22.96 -42.17
C LEU A 8 -52.61 -22.89 -40.84
N CYS A 9 -51.87 -23.94 -40.48
CA CYS A 9 -50.92 -23.92 -39.37
C CYS A 9 -49.65 -23.19 -39.77
N ALA A 10 -49.47 -21.94 -39.31
CA ALA A 10 -48.20 -21.24 -39.35
C ALA A 10 -47.33 -21.79 -38.24
N ALA A 11 -46.27 -22.54 -38.57
CA ALA A 11 -45.23 -22.96 -37.65
C ALA A 11 -44.30 -21.78 -37.40
N LEU A 12 -44.41 -21.14 -36.21
CA LEU A 12 -43.39 -20.24 -35.69
C LEU A 12 -42.19 -21.09 -35.24
N GLY A 13 -41.16 -21.15 -36.06
CA GLY A 13 -39.84 -21.66 -35.68
C GLY A 13 -39.18 -20.68 -34.72
N ALA A 14 -39.31 -20.88 -33.39
CA ALA A 14 -38.49 -20.22 -32.39
C ALA A 14 -37.09 -20.81 -32.50
N GLY A 15 -36.20 -20.10 -33.18
CA GLY A 15 -34.77 -20.39 -33.13
C GLY A 15 -34.24 -20.14 -31.71
N LEU A 16 -34.10 -21.22 -30.95
CA LEU A 16 -33.30 -21.22 -29.72
C LEU A 16 -31.84 -20.98 -30.16
N GLY A 17 -31.41 -19.70 -30.14
CA GLY A 17 -30.00 -19.34 -30.18
C GLY A 17 -29.34 -19.90 -28.91
N GLY A 18 -28.83 -21.11 -28.99
CA GLY A 18 -27.99 -21.68 -27.97
C GLY A 18 -26.77 -20.76 -27.82
N ALA A 19 -26.61 -20.12 -26.66
CA ALA A 19 -25.34 -19.52 -26.31
C ALA A 19 -24.28 -20.63 -26.44
N ALA A 20 -23.35 -20.48 -27.39
CA ALA A 20 -22.23 -21.38 -27.50
C ALA A 20 -21.49 -21.33 -26.16
N ALA A 21 -21.52 -22.44 -25.42
CA ALA A 21 -20.71 -22.58 -24.22
C ALA A 21 -19.26 -22.29 -24.63
N ALA A 22 -18.62 -21.34 -23.92
CA ALA A 22 -17.22 -21.06 -24.17
C ALA A 22 -16.43 -22.36 -23.98
N ALA A 23 -15.57 -22.69 -24.98
CA ALA A 23 -14.76 -23.90 -24.92
C ALA A 23 -13.89 -23.87 -23.66
N GLU A 24 -13.86 -24.95 -22.90
CA GLU A 24 -13.01 -25.10 -21.75
C GLU A 24 -11.53 -24.92 -22.14
N ARG A 25 -10.77 -24.19 -21.33
CA ARG A 25 -9.36 -23.90 -21.55
C ARG A 25 -8.56 -24.26 -20.30
N ILE A 26 -7.39 -24.84 -20.52
CA ILE A 26 -6.41 -25.03 -19.46
C ILE A 26 -5.71 -23.71 -19.19
N THR A 27 -5.78 -23.24 -17.95
CA THR A 27 -5.14 -22.02 -17.47
C THR A 27 -4.12 -22.42 -16.40
N PRO A 28 -2.81 -22.40 -16.69
CA PRO A 28 -1.79 -22.86 -15.74
C PRO A 28 -1.59 -21.94 -14.54
N VAL A 29 -2.03 -20.68 -14.59
CA VAL A 29 -1.92 -19.74 -13.47
C VAL A 29 -3.30 -19.41 -12.94
N LEU A 30 -3.49 -19.63 -11.63
CA LEU A 30 -4.71 -19.23 -10.94
C LEU A 30 -4.53 -17.78 -10.46
N LEU A 31 -5.57 -16.96 -10.61
CA LEU A 31 -5.58 -15.54 -10.28
C LEU A 31 -6.62 -15.28 -9.20
N ALA A 32 -6.26 -14.54 -8.15
CA ALA A 32 -7.18 -14.13 -7.10
C ALA A 32 -6.80 -12.76 -6.53
N VAL A 33 -7.79 -11.96 -6.17
CA VAL A 33 -7.63 -10.77 -5.33
C VAL A 33 -8.25 -11.10 -3.98
N GLN A 34 -7.46 -11.07 -2.90
CA GLN A 34 -7.92 -11.47 -1.57
C GLN A 34 -8.63 -10.33 -0.84
N ASP A 35 -8.16 -9.11 -1.03
CA ASP A 35 -8.69 -7.91 -0.41
C ASP A 35 -9.07 -6.90 -1.50
N ALA A 36 -10.34 -6.49 -1.51
CA ALA A 36 -10.83 -5.53 -2.50
C ALA A 36 -10.12 -4.18 -2.39
N PRO A 37 -9.70 -3.56 -3.51
CA PRO A 37 -9.08 -2.24 -3.46
C PRO A 37 -10.09 -1.18 -2.96
N VAL A 38 -9.62 -0.31 -2.07
CA VAL A 38 -10.36 0.86 -1.59
C VAL A 38 -9.83 2.07 -2.36
N PRO A 39 -10.67 2.80 -3.12
CA PRO A 39 -10.24 4.00 -3.83
C PRO A 39 -9.96 5.14 -2.84
N PHE A 40 -8.87 5.89 -3.06
CA PHE A 40 -8.52 7.04 -2.23
C PHE A 40 -7.94 8.17 -3.08
N THR A 41 -7.95 9.39 -2.54
CA THR A 41 -7.33 10.55 -3.17
C THR A 41 -5.87 10.66 -2.75
N GLY A 42 -4.96 10.66 -3.72
CA GLY A 42 -3.55 10.95 -3.47
C GLY A 42 -3.29 12.45 -3.32
N SER A 43 -2.13 12.80 -2.77
CA SER A 43 -1.70 14.20 -2.68
C SER A 43 -1.48 14.89 -4.04
N ASP A 44 -1.52 14.14 -5.13
CA ASP A 44 -1.55 14.67 -6.51
C ASP A 44 -2.96 15.07 -6.97
N GLY A 45 -3.99 14.78 -6.17
CA GLY A 45 -5.40 15.07 -6.45
C GLY A 45 -6.09 14.02 -7.31
N ARG A 46 -5.43 12.90 -7.59
CA ARG A 46 -5.97 11.81 -8.42
C ARG A 46 -6.50 10.67 -7.56
N THR A 47 -7.36 9.85 -8.14
CA THR A 47 -7.85 8.63 -7.48
C THR A 47 -6.91 7.47 -7.75
N HIS A 48 -6.53 6.78 -6.68
CA HIS A 48 -5.62 5.65 -6.68
C HIS A 48 -6.33 4.38 -6.22
N LEU A 49 -5.93 3.25 -6.81
CA LEU A 49 -6.31 1.89 -6.39
C LEU A 49 -5.02 1.09 -6.18
N VAL A 50 -4.83 0.57 -4.99
CA VAL A 50 -3.65 -0.25 -4.63
C VAL A 50 -4.14 -1.57 -4.06
N TYR A 51 -3.69 -2.68 -4.63
CA TYR A 51 -4.08 -4.03 -4.22
C TYR A 51 -3.11 -5.08 -4.77
N GLU A 52 -3.32 -6.33 -4.40
CA GLU A 52 -2.47 -7.45 -4.80
C GLU A 52 -3.24 -8.47 -5.64
N LEU A 53 -2.66 -8.83 -6.78
CA LEU A 53 -3.08 -9.99 -7.56
C LEU A 53 -2.25 -11.21 -7.12
N TRP A 54 -2.90 -12.12 -6.44
CA TRP A 54 -2.34 -13.40 -6.04
C TRP A 54 -2.32 -14.34 -7.22
N MET A 55 -1.17 -14.94 -7.48
CA MET A 55 -0.93 -15.80 -8.63
C MET A 55 -0.36 -17.12 -8.15
N THR A 56 -0.99 -18.25 -8.54
CA THR A 56 -0.48 -19.59 -8.28
C THR A 56 -0.13 -20.26 -9.60
N ASN A 57 1.14 -20.60 -9.80
CA ASN A 57 1.57 -21.42 -10.94
C ASN A 57 1.21 -22.88 -10.66
N PHE A 58 0.10 -23.36 -11.19
CA PHE A 58 -0.40 -24.74 -11.03
C PHE A 58 0.17 -25.69 -12.08
N SER A 59 1.32 -25.37 -12.68
CA SER A 59 1.99 -26.21 -13.67
C SER A 59 3.29 -26.80 -13.14
N SER A 60 3.81 -27.80 -13.88
CA SER A 60 5.04 -28.52 -13.51
C SER A 60 6.33 -27.83 -13.98
N ALA A 61 6.23 -26.63 -14.56
CA ALA A 61 7.39 -25.88 -15.08
C ALA A 61 7.26 -24.38 -14.76
N LYS A 62 8.31 -23.65 -15.06
CA LYS A 62 8.35 -22.20 -14.90
C LYS A 62 7.35 -21.49 -15.82
N VAL A 63 6.77 -20.41 -15.29
CA VAL A 63 5.94 -19.45 -16.04
C VAL A 63 6.58 -18.08 -15.96
N SER A 64 6.69 -17.39 -17.09
CA SER A 64 7.07 -15.98 -17.19
C SER A 64 5.82 -15.13 -17.40
N VAL A 65 5.65 -14.07 -16.60
CA VAL A 65 4.54 -13.11 -16.74
C VAL A 65 5.03 -11.94 -17.59
N GLU A 66 4.43 -11.77 -18.77
CA GLU A 66 4.93 -10.81 -19.77
C GLU A 66 4.12 -9.51 -19.81
N GLN A 67 2.84 -9.59 -19.46
CA GLN A 67 1.96 -8.43 -19.42
C GLN A 67 0.78 -8.70 -18.50
N VAL A 68 0.36 -7.69 -17.76
CA VAL A 68 -0.89 -7.69 -17.02
C VAL A 68 -1.68 -6.43 -17.36
N GLU A 69 -2.91 -6.60 -17.81
CA GLU A 69 -3.87 -5.52 -18.01
C GLU A 69 -4.94 -5.59 -16.93
N ILE A 70 -5.22 -4.45 -16.32
CA ILE A 70 -6.30 -4.27 -15.38
C ILE A 70 -7.51 -3.74 -16.15
N LEU A 71 -8.63 -4.45 -16.06
CA LEU A 71 -9.80 -4.19 -16.87
C LEU A 71 -11.01 -3.80 -15.99
N SER A 72 -11.82 -2.88 -16.48
CA SER A 72 -13.18 -2.65 -15.99
C SER A 72 -14.14 -2.64 -17.16
N ASN A 73 -15.22 -3.44 -17.10
CA ASN A 73 -16.19 -3.59 -18.17
C ASN A 73 -15.54 -3.83 -19.56
N GLY A 74 -14.42 -4.55 -19.59
CA GLY A 74 -13.65 -4.84 -20.81
C GLY A 74 -12.72 -3.73 -21.30
N ALA A 75 -12.79 -2.52 -20.73
CA ALA A 75 -11.85 -1.43 -21.00
C ALA A 75 -10.58 -1.58 -20.16
N VAL A 76 -9.42 -1.21 -20.72
CA VAL A 76 -8.13 -1.24 -20.02
C VAL A 76 -7.99 0.05 -19.19
N LEU A 77 -7.91 -0.10 -17.87
CA LEU A 77 -7.64 0.99 -16.91
C LEU A 77 -6.15 1.15 -16.64
N GLY A 78 -5.40 0.07 -16.66
CA GLY A 78 -3.98 0.06 -16.39
C GLY A 78 -3.31 -1.13 -17.07
N LYS A 79 -2.00 -1.01 -17.26
CA LYS A 79 -1.20 -2.05 -17.90
C LYS A 79 0.18 -2.06 -17.25
N LEU A 80 0.68 -3.27 -16.98
CA LEU A 80 2.06 -3.51 -16.58
C LEU A 80 2.75 -4.30 -17.69
N ASP A 81 3.91 -3.85 -18.11
CA ASP A 81 4.80 -4.58 -19.02
C ASP A 81 5.74 -5.53 -18.25
N ALA A 82 6.54 -6.29 -18.98
CA ALA A 82 7.45 -7.27 -18.39
C ALA A 82 8.50 -6.65 -17.45
N ALA A 83 8.95 -5.42 -17.71
CA ALA A 83 9.93 -4.73 -16.87
C ALA A 83 9.30 -4.26 -15.57
N GLU A 84 8.10 -3.70 -15.62
CA GLU A 84 7.32 -3.30 -14.44
C GLU A 84 6.94 -4.52 -13.59
N ILE A 85 6.52 -5.63 -14.22
CA ILE A 85 6.20 -6.88 -13.55
C ILE A 85 7.45 -7.45 -12.84
N ALA A 86 8.61 -7.47 -13.49
CA ALA A 86 9.85 -7.94 -12.90
C ALA A 86 10.25 -7.15 -11.64
N GLY A 87 9.82 -5.90 -11.54
CA GLY A 87 10.00 -5.08 -10.35
C GLY A 87 8.88 -5.20 -9.29
N ARG A 88 7.76 -5.89 -9.57
CA ARG A 88 6.54 -5.90 -8.75
C ARG A 88 6.00 -7.28 -8.38
N LEU A 89 6.37 -8.34 -9.11
CA LEU A 89 5.96 -9.71 -8.83
C LEU A 89 6.90 -10.32 -7.79
N GLN A 90 6.41 -10.58 -6.59
CA GLN A 90 7.18 -11.15 -5.49
C GLN A 90 6.82 -12.62 -5.30
N PRO A 91 7.73 -13.56 -5.61
CA PRO A 91 7.52 -14.98 -5.32
C PRO A 91 7.38 -15.22 -3.80
N ALA A 92 6.50 -16.14 -3.41
CA ALA A 92 6.27 -16.46 -2.01
C ALA A 92 7.57 -16.92 -1.32
N GLY A 93 7.83 -16.37 -0.14
CA GLY A 93 9.05 -16.64 0.65
C GLY A 93 10.30 -15.87 0.22
N PHE A 94 10.23 -15.05 -0.83
CA PHE A 94 11.35 -14.20 -1.28
C PHE A 94 11.00 -12.73 -1.13
N ARG A 95 12.00 -11.91 -0.84
CA ARG A 95 11.83 -10.44 -0.83
C ARG A 95 12.13 -9.82 -2.19
N GLU A 96 13.04 -10.42 -2.93
CA GLU A 96 13.43 -9.93 -4.25
C GLU A 96 12.33 -10.23 -5.28
N PRO A 97 11.90 -9.23 -6.05
CA PRO A 97 10.89 -9.43 -7.10
C PRO A 97 11.47 -10.19 -8.30
N SER A 98 10.59 -10.81 -9.09
CA SER A 98 10.96 -11.56 -10.29
C SER A 98 9.84 -11.48 -11.32
N GLY A 99 10.18 -11.46 -12.60
CA GLY A 99 9.20 -11.61 -13.71
C GLY A 99 8.73 -13.05 -13.93
N THR A 100 9.18 -14.02 -13.09
CA THR A 100 8.91 -15.44 -13.29
C THR A 100 8.46 -16.12 -12.00
N MET A 101 7.67 -17.17 -12.16
CA MET A 101 7.21 -18.06 -11.11
C MET A 101 7.75 -19.47 -11.36
N ALA A 102 8.39 -20.08 -10.36
CA ALA A 102 8.79 -21.49 -10.46
C ALA A 102 7.57 -22.42 -10.52
N ALA A 103 7.80 -23.69 -10.87
CA ALA A 103 6.76 -24.71 -10.85
C ALA A 103 6.10 -24.85 -9.48
N SER A 104 4.79 -24.92 -9.44
CA SER A 104 4.01 -25.17 -8.20
C SER A 104 4.31 -24.15 -7.09
N THR A 105 4.46 -22.88 -7.45
CA THR A 105 4.70 -21.77 -6.48
C THR A 105 3.67 -20.69 -6.59
N ASP A 106 3.55 -19.93 -5.49
CA ASP A 106 2.74 -18.72 -5.41
C ASP A 106 3.59 -17.46 -5.57
N ALA A 107 2.96 -16.38 -6.03
CA ALA A 107 3.55 -15.06 -6.08
C ALA A 107 2.47 -13.99 -5.86
N ILE A 108 2.90 -12.81 -5.44
CA ILE A 108 2.05 -11.63 -5.27
C ILE A 108 2.50 -10.57 -6.27
N LEU A 109 1.61 -10.15 -7.15
CA LEU A 109 1.85 -9.00 -8.01
C LEU A 109 1.21 -7.75 -7.36
N PHE A 110 2.05 -6.78 -7.00
CA PHE A 110 1.60 -5.50 -6.43
C PHE A 110 1.12 -4.57 -7.54
N ILE A 111 -0.15 -4.21 -7.49
CA ILE A 111 -0.82 -3.40 -8.50
C ILE A 111 -1.12 -2.01 -7.93
N HIS A 112 -0.77 -0.99 -8.70
CA HIS A 112 -1.12 0.39 -8.46
C HIS A 112 -1.72 0.98 -9.76
N VAL A 113 -2.99 1.37 -9.69
CA VAL A 113 -3.71 2.04 -10.78
C VAL A 113 -4.02 3.46 -10.36
N VAL A 114 -3.74 4.41 -11.22
CA VAL A 114 -4.09 5.82 -11.04
C VAL A 114 -5.10 6.19 -12.11
N LEU A 115 -6.31 6.53 -11.70
CA LEU A 115 -7.39 6.86 -12.64
C LEU A 115 -7.10 8.18 -13.35
N ALA A 116 -7.51 8.29 -14.60
CA ALA A 116 -7.41 9.54 -15.34
C ALA A 116 -8.34 10.61 -14.75
N ASP A 117 -8.02 11.89 -14.99
CA ASP A 117 -8.84 12.99 -14.50
C ASP A 117 -10.27 12.87 -15.00
N GLY A 118 -11.24 12.88 -14.09
CA GLY A 118 -12.66 12.71 -14.40
C GLY A 118 -13.09 11.27 -14.70
N GLU A 119 -12.22 10.30 -14.61
CA GLU A 119 -12.55 8.89 -14.76
C GLU A 119 -13.35 8.40 -13.54
N THR A 120 -14.45 7.70 -13.83
CA THR A 120 -15.31 7.15 -12.78
C THR A 120 -14.64 5.97 -12.10
N VAL A 121 -14.69 5.92 -10.77
CA VAL A 121 -14.22 4.76 -10.00
C VAL A 121 -14.96 3.51 -10.47
N PRO A 122 -14.26 2.46 -10.91
CA PRO A 122 -14.88 1.22 -11.35
C PRO A 122 -15.54 0.48 -10.19
N GLN A 123 -16.64 -0.19 -10.45
CA GLN A 123 -17.29 -1.04 -9.43
C GLN A 123 -16.64 -2.43 -9.34
N GLN A 124 -16.04 -2.88 -10.43
CA GLN A 124 -15.45 -4.21 -10.55
C GLN A 124 -14.22 -4.17 -11.44
N LEU A 125 -13.23 -4.98 -11.07
CA LEU A 125 -11.98 -5.19 -11.83
C LEU A 125 -11.85 -6.66 -12.22
N THR A 126 -11.17 -6.89 -13.34
CA THR A 126 -10.65 -8.21 -13.72
C THR A 126 -9.29 -8.04 -14.38
N HIS A 127 -8.54 -9.11 -14.55
CA HIS A 127 -7.17 -9.04 -15.04
C HIS A 127 -7.03 -9.91 -16.29
N ARG A 128 -6.36 -9.38 -17.33
CA ARG A 128 -5.91 -10.14 -18.49
C ARG A 128 -4.40 -10.25 -18.44
N VAL A 129 -3.92 -11.49 -18.28
CA VAL A 129 -2.52 -11.82 -18.09
C VAL A 129 -2.00 -12.54 -19.32
N ARG A 130 -0.97 -11.98 -19.96
CA ARG A 130 -0.20 -12.67 -20.99
C ARG A 130 1.02 -13.30 -20.32
N LEU A 131 1.20 -14.58 -20.55
CA LEU A 131 2.27 -15.34 -19.92
C LEU A 131 2.87 -16.36 -20.90
N ARG A 132 4.09 -16.79 -20.59
CA ARG A 132 4.78 -17.87 -21.28
C ARG A 132 4.97 -19.04 -20.33
N ALA A 133 4.34 -20.18 -20.66
CA ALA A 133 4.39 -21.41 -19.86
C ALA A 133 5.36 -22.41 -20.49
N GLU A 134 6.44 -22.77 -19.79
CA GLU A 134 7.44 -23.72 -20.32
C GLU A 134 6.91 -25.16 -20.44
N ALA A 135 5.89 -25.53 -19.63
CA ALA A 135 5.26 -26.86 -19.70
C ALA A 135 4.34 -27.04 -20.93
N ALA A 136 3.96 -25.96 -21.61
CA ALA A 136 3.10 -26.05 -22.79
C ALA A 136 3.86 -26.61 -24.00
N PRO A 137 3.15 -27.30 -24.94
CA PRO A 137 3.77 -27.82 -26.14
C PRO A 137 4.48 -26.74 -26.95
N PRO A 138 5.53 -27.10 -27.73
CA PRO A 138 6.20 -26.16 -28.63
C PRO A 138 5.20 -25.44 -29.54
N GLY A 139 5.29 -24.12 -29.62
CA GLY A 139 4.38 -23.27 -30.39
C GLY A 139 3.07 -22.90 -29.68
N GLN A 140 2.80 -23.43 -28.49
CA GLN A 140 1.62 -23.11 -27.65
C GLN A 140 2.00 -22.51 -26.28
N GLN A 141 3.23 -22.06 -26.14
CA GLN A 141 3.76 -21.58 -24.85
C GLN A 141 3.24 -20.19 -24.47
N GLU A 142 2.85 -19.38 -25.44
CA GLU A 142 2.25 -18.07 -25.18
C GLU A 142 0.75 -18.24 -24.91
N LEU A 143 0.34 -17.81 -23.72
CA LEU A 143 -1.03 -17.94 -23.24
C LEU A 143 -1.55 -16.58 -22.80
N THR A 144 -2.86 -16.43 -22.93
CA THR A 144 -3.57 -15.27 -22.34
C THR A 144 -4.67 -15.81 -21.43
N GLU A 145 -4.66 -15.42 -20.20
CA GLU A 145 -5.64 -15.78 -19.18
C GLU A 145 -6.39 -14.54 -18.72
N THR A 146 -7.65 -14.74 -18.31
CA THR A 146 -8.47 -13.68 -17.73
C THR A 146 -9.08 -14.22 -16.44
N GLY A 147 -9.00 -13.46 -15.36
CA GLY A 147 -9.50 -13.89 -14.04
C GLY A 147 -9.15 -12.88 -12.94
N GLY A 148 -9.25 -13.33 -11.69
CA GLY A 148 -9.00 -12.49 -10.53
C GLY A 148 -10.03 -11.38 -10.40
N GLU A 149 -11.31 -11.67 -10.70
CA GLU A 149 -12.39 -10.72 -10.54
C GLU A 149 -12.47 -10.25 -9.09
N THR A 150 -12.63 -8.94 -8.90
CA THR A 150 -12.82 -8.33 -7.58
C THR A 150 -13.74 -7.11 -7.67
N ALA A 151 -14.56 -6.91 -6.65
CA ALA A 151 -15.24 -5.63 -6.48
C ALA A 151 -14.24 -4.56 -6.05
N VAL A 152 -14.55 -3.30 -6.33
CA VAL A 152 -13.90 -2.15 -5.69
C VAL A 152 -14.72 -1.80 -4.46
N ASP A 153 -14.07 -1.67 -3.29
CA ASP A 153 -14.75 -1.39 -2.04
C ASP A 153 -15.26 0.07 -2.04
N PRO A 154 -16.57 0.30 -1.96
CA PRO A 154 -17.13 1.65 -1.98
C PRO A 154 -17.07 2.37 -0.62
N GLN A 155 -16.48 1.75 0.40
CA GLN A 155 -16.41 2.35 1.75
C GLN A 155 -15.62 3.67 1.72
N PRO A 156 -16.11 4.71 2.40
CA PRO A 156 -15.39 5.96 2.47
C PRO A 156 -14.06 5.78 3.22
N VAL A 157 -13.02 6.42 2.70
CA VAL A 157 -11.72 6.51 3.35
C VAL A 157 -11.83 7.36 4.61
N VAL A 158 -11.14 6.96 5.67
CA VAL A 158 -11.10 7.77 6.90
C VAL A 158 -10.28 9.04 6.67
N VAL A 159 -10.85 10.18 7.04
CA VAL A 159 -10.15 11.46 7.05
C VAL A 159 -9.63 11.73 8.45
N ILE A 160 -8.34 11.97 8.57
CA ILE A 160 -7.63 12.18 9.83
C ILE A 160 -6.94 13.55 9.86
N GLY A 161 -6.54 13.99 11.04
CA GLY A 161 -5.64 15.13 11.21
C GLY A 161 -4.18 14.74 10.98
N PRO A 162 -3.28 15.72 10.91
CA PRO A 162 -1.85 15.44 10.82
C PRO A 162 -1.31 14.79 12.10
N PRO A 163 -0.38 13.82 11.99
CA PRO A 163 0.26 13.20 13.14
C PRO A 163 1.37 14.06 13.78
N LEU A 164 1.79 15.13 13.10
CA LEU A 164 2.88 16.03 13.48
C LEU A 164 2.47 17.49 13.21
N ARG A 165 3.23 18.45 13.76
CA ARG A 165 3.11 19.89 13.48
C ARG A 165 4.41 20.44 12.89
N GLY A 166 4.31 21.53 12.12
CA GLY A 166 5.45 22.21 11.53
C GLY A 166 5.68 21.86 10.10
N ASP A 167 6.90 21.97 9.64
CA ASP A 167 7.27 21.91 8.23
C ASP A 167 8.47 21.00 7.94
N ARG A 168 8.77 20.87 6.65
CA ARG A 168 9.91 20.11 6.10
C ARG A 168 9.90 18.63 6.44
N TYR A 169 8.74 18.03 6.66
CA TYR A 169 8.62 16.58 6.79
C TYR A 169 8.68 15.92 5.43
N ILE A 170 9.49 14.88 5.29
CA ILE A 170 9.47 14.00 4.12
C ILE A 170 8.57 12.80 4.40
N SER A 171 7.69 12.49 3.43
CA SER A 171 6.90 11.25 3.41
C SER A 171 7.72 10.12 2.81
N ALA A 172 8.64 9.55 3.60
CA ALA A 172 9.48 8.47 3.13
C ALA A 172 8.75 7.12 3.15
N ASP A 173 9.11 6.25 2.20
CA ASP A 173 8.53 4.91 2.03
C ASP A 173 6.99 4.87 2.01
N SER A 174 6.37 5.98 1.60
CA SER A 174 4.93 6.14 1.54
C SER A 174 4.30 5.44 0.32
N CYS A 175 3.01 5.55 0.18
CA CYS A 175 2.25 4.97 -0.93
C CYS A 175 2.75 5.51 -2.29
N CYS A 176 2.79 4.73 -3.35
CA CYS A 176 2.13 3.43 -3.46
C CYS A 176 3.07 2.37 -4.06
N ASP A 177 4.27 2.75 -4.44
CA ASP A 177 5.24 1.87 -5.11
C ASP A 177 6.53 1.64 -4.27
N ALA A 178 6.64 2.31 -3.13
CA ALA A 178 7.74 2.12 -2.19
C ALA A 178 7.76 0.68 -1.67
N SER A 179 8.86 -0.03 -1.92
CA SER A 179 8.90 -1.49 -1.73
C SER A 179 8.94 -1.91 -0.26
N ARG A 180 9.41 -1.05 0.66
CA ARG A 180 9.58 -1.43 2.06
C ARG A 180 8.25 -1.69 2.74
N HIS A 181 7.30 -0.78 2.63
CA HIS A 181 5.99 -0.88 3.26
C HIS A 181 4.99 -1.64 2.40
N THR A 182 4.83 -1.27 1.14
CA THR A 182 3.84 -1.87 0.25
C THR A 182 4.02 -3.38 0.11
N ARG A 183 5.27 -3.88 0.22
CA ARG A 183 5.59 -5.31 0.07
C ARG A 183 5.90 -6.02 1.37
N ALA A 184 5.56 -5.45 2.52
CA ALA A 184 5.71 -6.06 3.83
C ALA A 184 4.63 -7.15 4.06
N ALA A 185 4.68 -8.21 3.25
CA ALA A 185 3.78 -9.35 3.35
C ALA A 185 4.26 -10.28 4.46
N LEU A 186 3.46 -10.44 5.53
CA LEU A 186 3.79 -11.24 6.71
C LEU A 186 2.84 -12.43 6.86
N PRO A 187 3.34 -13.68 6.88
CA PRO A 187 2.53 -14.86 7.18
C PRO A 187 2.32 -14.97 8.69
N VAL A 188 1.18 -14.51 9.18
CA VAL A 188 0.82 -14.52 10.60
C VAL A 188 -0.50 -15.28 10.78
N ASN A 189 -0.54 -16.24 11.72
CA ASN A 189 -1.74 -17.01 12.06
C ASN A 189 -2.43 -17.66 10.84
N GLY A 190 -1.63 -18.19 9.88
CA GLY A 190 -2.14 -18.93 8.73
C GLY A 190 -2.68 -18.07 7.58
N ARG A 191 -2.51 -16.75 7.63
CA ARG A 191 -2.83 -15.82 6.57
C ARG A 191 -1.66 -14.88 6.31
N VAL A 192 -1.51 -14.42 5.06
CA VAL A 192 -0.58 -13.33 4.74
C VAL A 192 -1.30 -12.00 4.94
N TRP A 193 -0.65 -11.10 5.67
CA TRP A 193 -1.14 -9.75 5.97
C TRP A 193 -0.20 -8.69 5.38
N LEU A 194 -0.77 -7.55 5.04
CA LEU A 194 -0.09 -6.40 4.45
C LEU A 194 -0.42 -5.13 5.27
N ALA A 195 -0.08 -5.16 6.56
CA ALA A 195 -0.43 -4.10 7.51
C ALA A 195 0.10 -2.73 7.08
N GLN A 196 1.30 -2.70 6.50
CA GLN A 196 2.01 -1.46 6.14
C GLN A 196 1.72 -0.95 4.72
N ARG A 197 0.72 -1.49 4.00
CA ARG A 197 0.41 -1.13 2.59
C ARG A 197 0.35 0.38 2.33
N TYR A 198 -0.11 1.18 3.30
CA TYR A 198 -0.23 2.64 3.24
C TYR A 198 0.55 3.35 4.33
N ALA A 199 1.56 2.71 4.89
CA ALA A 199 2.41 3.30 5.90
C ALA A 199 3.26 4.43 5.32
N VAL A 200 3.67 5.33 6.20
CA VAL A 200 4.60 6.41 5.93
C VAL A 200 5.59 6.53 7.07
N ASP A 201 6.88 6.67 6.73
CA ASP A 201 7.92 7.04 7.65
C ASP A 201 8.15 8.55 7.55
N TRP A 202 7.73 9.25 8.59
CA TRP A 202 7.92 10.70 8.67
C TRP A 202 9.30 10.99 9.22
N GLU A 203 10.10 11.69 8.43
CA GLU A 203 11.36 12.27 8.86
C GLU A 203 11.35 13.78 8.64
N GLN A 204 12.27 14.53 9.24
CA GLN A 204 12.30 15.98 9.11
C GLN A 204 13.65 16.46 8.57
N LEU A 205 13.60 17.28 7.54
CA LEU A 205 14.77 17.96 6.99
C LEU A 205 15.03 19.28 7.75
N ASP A 206 16.31 19.65 7.87
CA ASP A 206 16.69 21.00 8.28
C ASP A 206 16.58 22.00 7.10
N GLU A 207 17.03 23.25 7.32
CA GLU A 207 17.01 24.31 6.29
C GLU A 207 17.94 24.01 5.11
N GLU A 208 18.98 23.20 5.32
CA GLU A 208 19.92 22.77 4.28
C GLU A 208 19.51 21.44 3.63
N GLY A 209 18.39 20.83 4.04
CA GLY A 209 17.88 19.58 3.50
C GLY A 209 18.52 18.31 4.07
N ARG A 210 19.09 18.35 5.30
CA ARG A 210 19.64 17.18 5.97
C ARG A 210 18.68 16.62 7.01
N VAL A 211 18.69 15.30 7.22
CA VAL A 211 17.88 14.65 8.27
C VAL A 211 18.50 14.78 9.66
N TYR A 212 19.82 14.97 9.75
CA TYR A 212 20.53 15.16 11.01
C TYR A 212 21.73 16.10 10.89
N ARG A 213 22.19 16.62 12.04
CA ARG A 213 23.43 17.37 12.20
C ARG A 213 24.23 16.83 13.39
N GLY A 214 25.50 16.52 13.21
CA GLY A 214 26.37 15.99 14.25
C GLY A 214 26.66 14.51 14.06
N SER A 215 26.59 13.74 15.14
CA SER A 215 26.88 12.30 15.08
C SER A 215 25.72 11.52 14.46
N ALA A 216 25.99 10.77 13.41
CA ALA A 216 25.00 9.87 12.78
C ALA A 216 24.47 8.79 13.73
N THR A 217 25.25 8.45 14.78
CA THR A 217 24.90 7.40 15.74
C THR A 217 24.24 7.93 17.02
N ASP A 218 23.98 9.23 17.08
CA ASP A 218 23.27 9.88 18.20
C ASP A 218 21.86 10.27 17.76
N VAL A 219 20.85 9.68 18.37
CA VAL A 219 19.44 10.00 18.10
C VAL A 219 19.14 11.49 18.25
N ALA A 220 19.81 12.20 19.17
CA ALA A 220 19.61 13.62 19.39
C ALA A 220 20.10 14.51 18.24
N SER A 221 20.91 13.97 17.34
CA SER A 221 21.38 14.67 16.12
C SER A 221 20.28 14.81 15.06
N TYR A 222 19.22 14.00 15.11
CA TYR A 222 18.16 13.94 14.09
C TYR A 222 17.08 14.99 14.36
N ASN A 223 16.68 15.72 13.31
CA ASN A 223 15.78 16.86 13.43
C ASN A 223 14.39 16.47 13.94
N ILE A 224 13.93 15.28 13.63
CA ILE A 224 12.62 14.77 14.04
C ILE A 224 12.61 14.19 15.47
N TYR A 225 13.77 13.81 16.01
CA TYR A 225 13.83 13.20 17.32
C TYR A 225 13.23 14.09 18.41
N SER A 226 12.38 13.53 19.24
CA SER A 226 11.63 14.23 20.30
C SER A 226 10.59 15.25 19.81
N LYS A 227 10.21 15.26 18.52
CA LYS A 227 9.04 16.02 18.07
C LYS A 227 7.76 15.43 18.66
N GLU A 228 6.79 16.29 18.91
CA GLU A 228 5.49 15.87 19.43
C GLU A 228 4.72 15.03 18.41
N VAL A 229 4.20 13.89 18.87
CA VAL A 229 3.30 13.02 18.13
C VAL A 229 1.88 13.31 18.54
N LEU A 230 0.99 13.53 17.59
CA LEU A 230 -0.38 13.97 17.81
C LEU A 230 -1.38 12.87 17.53
N ALA A 231 -2.44 12.79 18.35
CA ALA A 231 -3.61 11.99 18.01
C ALA A 231 -4.28 12.55 16.75
N VAL A 232 -4.40 11.72 15.71
CA VAL A 232 -4.95 12.12 14.40
C VAL A 232 -6.47 12.30 14.40
N ALA A 233 -7.16 11.81 15.44
CA ALA A 233 -8.61 11.89 15.57
C ALA A 233 -9.00 11.90 17.07
N ASP A 234 -10.25 12.19 17.36
CA ASP A 234 -10.88 11.79 18.61
C ASP A 234 -10.96 10.26 18.61
N ALA A 235 -10.36 9.59 19.59
CA ALA A 235 -10.16 8.14 19.54
C ALA A 235 -10.02 7.54 20.95
N THR A 236 -10.12 6.21 21.03
CA THR A 236 -9.78 5.46 22.24
C THR A 236 -8.44 4.76 22.05
N VAL A 237 -7.57 4.82 23.05
CA VAL A 237 -6.30 4.08 23.05
C VAL A 237 -6.56 2.60 23.28
N VAL A 238 -6.13 1.76 22.32
CA VAL A 238 -6.33 0.30 22.39
C VAL A 238 -5.15 -0.38 23.08
N SER A 239 -3.94 -0.01 22.72
CA SER A 239 -2.71 -0.59 23.27
C SER A 239 -1.57 0.41 23.31
N VAL A 240 -0.64 0.18 24.24
CA VAL A 240 0.58 0.97 24.43
C VAL A 240 1.73 0.03 24.76
N ILE A 241 2.88 0.26 24.14
CA ILE A 241 4.19 -0.31 24.48
C ILE A 241 5.16 0.85 24.71
N ASP A 242 5.82 0.92 25.89
CA ASP A 242 6.73 2.04 26.24
C ASP A 242 7.93 1.61 27.12
N ASP A 243 8.43 0.38 26.92
CA ASP A 243 9.51 -0.22 27.72
C ASP A 243 10.77 -0.56 26.90
N LEU A 244 10.76 -0.26 25.61
CA LEU A 244 11.85 -0.59 24.70
C LEU A 244 12.82 0.59 24.54
N PRO A 245 14.15 0.35 24.54
CA PRO A 245 15.15 1.42 24.36
C PRO A 245 15.18 1.92 22.91
N ASN A 246 15.74 3.12 22.71
CA ASN A 246 16.14 3.55 21.38
C ASN A 246 17.26 2.65 20.85
N GLN A 247 17.24 2.38 19.56
CA GLN A 247 18.35 1.77 18.83
C GLN A 247 19.42 2.82 18.54
N VAL A 248 20.63 2.35 18.23
CA VAL A 248 21.70 3.21 17.73
C VAL A 248 21.45 3.47 16.25
N PRO A 249 21.27 4.73 15.82
CA PRO A 249 21.04 5.02 14.41
C PRO A 249 22.18 4.55 13.51
N GLN A 250 21.88 4.32 12.24
CA GLN A 250 22.78 3.76 11.20
C GLN A 250 23.25 2.33 11.49
N SER A 251 22.61 1.65 12.45
CA SER A 251 22.92 0.26 12.78
C SER A 251 21.61 -0.52 12.91
N MET A 252 21.29 -1.34 11.91
CA MET A 252 20.07 -2.16 11.93
C MET A 252 20.14 -3.16 13.09
N PRO A 253 19.17 -3.21 14.00
CA PRO A 253 19.16 -4.17 15.08
C PRO A 253 19.02 -5.60 14.56
N THR A 254 19.77 -6.55 15.15
CA THR A 254 19.83 -7.93 14.66
C THR A 254 18.95 -8.93 15.43
N ASN A 255 18.45 -8.56 16.60
CA ASN A 255 17.76 -9.47 17.51
C ASN A 255 16.46 -8.87 18.08
N ILE A 256 15.69 -8.18 17.26
CA ILE A 256 14.36 -7.72 17.64
C ILE A 256 13.35 -8.83 17.38
N ALA A 257 12.59 -9.21 18.41
CA ALA A 257 11.46 -10.11 18.24
C ALA A 257 10.41 -9.45 17.34
N ILE A 258 9.72 -10.24 16.51
CA ILE A 258 8.75 -9.68 15.56
C ILE A 258 7.65 -8.86 16.24
N GLU A 259 7.26 -9.25 17.45
CA GLU A 259 6.26 -8.56 18.28
C GLU A 259 6.76 -7.20 18.80
N GLN A 260 8.07 -6.97 18.73
CA GLN A 260 8.72 -5.71 19.14
C GLN A 260 9.20 -4.89 17.95
N ALA A 261 8.87 -5.30 16.72
CA ALA A 261 9.34 -4.63 15.51
C ALA A 261 8.93 -3.16 15.47
N ASP A 262 7.70 -2.83 15.89
CA ASP A 262 7.17 -1.47 15.93
C ASP A 262 7.75 -0.62 17.08
N GLY A 263 8.55 -1.21 17.96
CA GLY A 263 9.14 -0.52 19.11
C GLY A 263 8.08 -0.03 20.11
N ASN A 264 8.36 1.09 20.78
CA ASN A 264 7.35 1.77 21.58
C ASN A 264 6.28 2.31 20.66
N SER A 265 5.03 2.01 20.99
CA SER A 265 3.94 2.22 20.06
C SER A 265 2.61 2.52 20.74
N ILE A 266 1.72 3.15 20.00
CA ILE A 266 0.33 3.41 20.41
C ILE A 266 -0.57 2.93 19.27
N VAL A 267 -1.64 2.21 19.61
CA VAL A 267 -2.74 1.91 18.70
C VAL A 267 -3.98 2.67 19.16
N LEU A 268 -4.55 3.47 18.27
CA LEU A 268 -5.80 4.19 18.47
C LEU A 268 -6.95 3.51 17.71
N ASP A 269 -8.09 3.30 18.35
CA ASP A 269 -9.35 2.96 17.68
C ASP A 269 -9.99 4.25 17.13
N LEU A 270 -9.97 4.39 15.80
CA LEU A 270 -10.54 5.54 15.08
C LEU A 270 -12.04 5.36 14.79
N GLY A 271 -12.61 4.24 15.23
CA GLY A 271 -13.99 3.85 14.94
C GLY A 271 -14.18 3.17 13.59
N GLY A 272 -15.32 2.48 13.44
CA GLY A 272 -15.70 1.82 12.20
C GLY A 272 -14.75 0.69 11.76
N GLY A 273 -14.04 0.04 12.70
CA GLY A 273 -13.06 -1.02 12.39
C GLY A 273 -11.77 -0.48 11.79
N ARG A 274 -11.40 0.75 12.10
CA ARG A 274 -10.16 1.40 11.66
C ARG A 274 -9.30 1.73 12.85
N TYR A 275 -8.00 1.42 12.75
CA TYR A 275 -7.04 1.59 13.84
C TYR A 275 -5.81 2.34 13.32
N GLY A 276 -5.33 3.34 14.05
CA GLY A 276 -4.11 4.07 13.74
C GLY A 276 -2.95 3.58 14.59
N LEU A 277 -1.86 3.15 13.95
CA LEU A 277 -0.60 2.79 14.61
C LEU A 277 0.38 3.96 14.54
N TYR A 278 1.01 4.25 15.68
CA TYR A 278 2.17 5.11 15.83
C TYR A 278 3.32 4.28 16.38
N ALA A 279 4.43 4.20 15.67
CA ALA A 279 5.54 3.33 16.03
C ALA A 279 6.87 4.08 16.18
N HIS A 280 7.86 3.36 16.70
CA HIS A 280 9.23 3.83 16.97
C HIS A 280 9.32 5.01 17.93
N LEU A 281 8.36 5.13 18.86
CA LEU A 281 8.24 6.24 19.78
C LEU A 281 9.40 6.27 20.79
N LYS A 282 9.67 7.46 21.34
CA LYS A 282 10.74 7.69 22.31
C LYS A 282 10.42 7.00 23.63
N PRO A 283 11.38 6.26 24.22
CA PRO A 283 11.19 5.60 25.53
C PRO A 283 10.75 6.55 26.62
N GLY A 284 9.74 6.16 27.38
CA GLY A 284 9.17 6.92 28.52
C GLY A 284 8.51 8.23 28.11
N SER A 285 8.13 8.40 26.83
CA SER A 285 7.50 9.63 26.34
C SER A 285 6.00 9.52 26.15
N ILE A 286 5.45 8.32 26.20
CA ILE A 286 4.02 8.08 25.97
C ILE A 286 3.21 8.67 27.15
N ARG A 287 2.17 9.44 26.85
CA ARG A 287 1.37 10.23 27.79
C ARG A 287 -0.03 9.66 28.01
N VAL A 288 -0.28 8.48 27.48
CA VAL A 288 -1.61 7.83 27.48
C VAL A 288 -1.49 6.35 27.83
N HIS A 289 -2.61 5.77 28.27
CA HIS A 289 -2.71 4.36 28.63
C HIS A 289 -3.85 3.70 27.83
N ALA A 290 -3.85 2.40 27.74
CA ALA A 290 -4.96 1.66 27.15
C ALA A 290 -6.27 1.99 27.89
N GLY A 291 -7.32 2.29 27.12
CA GLY A 291 -8.62 2.73 27.62
C GLY A 291 -8.81 4.25 27.69
N ASP A 292 -7.73 5.06 27.60
CA ASP A 292 -7.86 6.51 27.57
C ASP A 292 -8.57 6.99 26.30
N VAL A 293 -9.31 8.10 26.44
CA VAL A 293 -9.90 8.83 25.31
C VAL A 293 -9.03 10.04 25.01
N VAL A 294 -8.55 10.12 23.77
CA VAL A 294 -7.74 11.23 23.28
C VAL A 294 -8.55 12.14 22.37
N LYS A 295 -8.13 13.41 22.30
CA LYS A 295 -8.68 14.40 21.38
C LYS A 295 -7.75 14.61 20.20
N ARG A 296 -8.31 14.81 19.02
CA ARG A 296 -7.54 15.17 17.83
C ARG A 296 -6.60 16.35 18.12
N GLY A 297 -5.33 16.22 17.73
CA GLY A 297 -4.29 17.21 17.98
C GLY A 297 -3.70 17.19 19.39
N GLN A 298 -4.16 16.31 20.28
CA GLN A 298 -3.55 16.08 21.58
C GLN A 298 -2.18 15.43 21.42
N THR A 299 -1.15 15.95 22.11
CA THR A 299 0.17 15.30 22.15
C THR A 299 0.09 14.00 22.95
N ILE A 300 0.38 12.87 22.33
CA ILE A 300 0.29 11.53 22.92
C ILE A 300 1.64 10.89 23.21
N ALA A 301 2.72 11.32 22.50
CA ALA A 301 4.07 10.81 22.67
C ALA A 301 5.09 11.77 22.04
N LEU A 302 6.35 11.34 22.00
CA LEU A 302 7.43 11.97 21.22
C LEU A 302 8.04 10.96 20.24
N VAL A 303 8.52 11.45 19.09
CA VAL A 303 9.23 10.64 18.09
C VAL A 303 10.55 10.12 18.68
N GLY A 304 10.82 8.84 18.47
CA GLY A 304 12.00 8.13 18.97
C GLY A 304 12.74 7.35 17.90
N ASN A 305 13.35 6.23 18.32
CA ASN A 305 14.08 5.29 17.47
C ASN A 305 14.05 3.88 18.09
N SER A 306 12.94 3.43 18.62
CA SER A 306 12.81 2.12 19.28
C SER A 306 12.31 1.04 18.31
N GLY A 307 12.64 -0.24 18.56
CA GLY A 307 12.20 -1.35 17.72
C GLY A 307 13.10 -1.61 16.50
N ASN A 308 12.53 -2.08 15.40
CA ASN A 308 13.26 -2.40 14.16
C ASN A 308 13.37 -1.18 13.26
N THR A 309 14.28 -0.29 13.58
CA THR A 309 14.46 1.00 12.91
C THR A 309 15.95 1.30 12.68
N LEU A 310 16.27 1.98 11.58
CA LEU A 310 17.61 2.39 11.22
C LEU A 310 17.94 3.81 11.74
N GLU A 311 16.93 4.67 11.83
CA GLU A 311 17.08 6.07 12.23
C GLU A 311 15.78 6.64 12.81
N PRO A 312 15.84 7.75 13.59
CA PRO A 312 14.67 8.37 14.17
C PRO A 312 13.65 8.80 13.13
N HIS A 313 12.45 8.27 13.22
CA HIS A 313 11.30 8.64 12.40
C HIS A 313 9.98 8.33 13.14
N LEU A 314 8.88 8.85 12.65
CA LEU A 314 7.54 8.41 13.04
C LEU A 314 6.97 7.51 11.94
N HIS A 315 6.89 6.22 12.22
CA HIS A 315 6.12 5.31 11.39
C HIS A 315 4.63 5.43 11.74
N PHE A 316 3.80 5.67 10.74
CA PHE A 316 2.35 5.79 10.91
C PHE A 316 1.60 5.08 9.80
N HIS A 317 0.57 4.31 10.16
CA HIS A 317 -0.41 3.80 9.21
C HIS A 317 -1.78 3.58 9.83
N VAL A 318 -2.80 3.38 8.98
CA VAL A 318 -4.14 2.95 9.37
C VAL A 318 -4.35 1.51 8.92
N MET A 319 -4.99 0.71 9.77
CA MET A 319 -5.19 -0.74 9.57
C MET A 319 -6.60 -1.18 9.96
N ASN A 320 -7.02 -2.36 9.50
CA ASN A 320 -8.38 -2.89 9.70
C ASN A 320 -8.57 -3.70 11.00
N HIS A 321 -7.51 -3.97 11.74
CA HIS A 321 -7.54 -4.64 13.05
C HIS A 321 -6.56 -3.98 14.00
N ALA A 322 -6.74 -4.17 15.30
CA ALA A 322 -5.88 -3.60 16.33
C ALA A 322 -4.48 -4.25 16.42
N SER A 323 -4.23 -5.32 15.69
CA SER A 323 -2.93 -6.01 15.66
C SER A 323 -2.03 -5.45 14.57
N PRO A 324 -0.86 -4.86 14.89
CA PRO A 324 0.08 -4.34 13.89
C PRO A 324 0.61 -5.39 12.91
N LEU A 325 0.65 -6.66 13.32
CA LEU A 325 1.18 -7.76 12.49
C LEU A 325 0.08 -8.53 11.73
N ALA A 326 -1.11 -8.67 12.34
CA ALA A 326 -2.21 -9.46 11.79
C ALA A 326 -3.37 -8.53 11.36
N SER A 327 -3.07 -7.61 10.47
CA SER A 327 -4.01 -6.66 9.88
C SER A 327 -3.64 -6.34 8.44
N ASN A 328 -4.59 -5.77 7.69
CA ASN A 328 -4.29 -5.12 6.41
C ASN A 328 -4.32 -3.61 6.57
N GLY A 329 -3.35 -2.95 5.94
CA GLY A 329 -3.33 -1.51 5.82
C GLY A 329 -4.54 -1.01 5.04
N LEU A 330 -5.15 0.04 5.55
CA LEU A 330 -6.23 0.78 4.90
C LEU A 330 -5.74 2.14 4.44
N PRO A 331 -6.20 2.64 3.29
CA PRO A 331 -5.91 4.01 2.91
C PRO A 331 -6.58 4.99 3.89
N TYR A 332 -5.94 6.13 4.07
CA TYR A 332 -6.44 7.25 4.85
C TYR A 332 -6.15 8.55 4.11
N GLU A 333 -6.86 9.60 4.44
CA GLU A 333 -6.62 10.93 3.90
C GLU A 333 -6.35 11.90 5.05
N ILE A 334 -5.30 12.72 4.92
CA ILE A 334 -5.06 13.83 5.87
C ILE A 334 -5.87 15.01 5.38
N ASP A 335 -6.64 15.62 6.29
CA ASP A 335 -7.61 16.66 5.96
C ASP A 335 -6.99 17.91 5.35
N ARG A 336 -5.75 18.29 5.77
CA ARG A 336 -5.05 19.44 5.22
C ARG A 336 -3.55 19.38 5.43
N PHE A 337 -2.79 19.64 4.36
CA PHE A 337 -1.36 19.88 4.40
C PHE A 337 -0.91 20.60 3.11
N GLN A 338 0.37 21.04 3.08
CA GLN A 338 0.98 21.61 1.91
C GLN A 338 2.11 20.72 1.40
N VAL A 339 2.20 20.51 0.10
CA VAL A 339 3.37 19.93 -0.56
C VAL A 339 4.25 21.09 -1.03
N THR A 340 5.46 21.17 -0.47
CA THR A 340 6.38 22.31 -0.69
C THR A 340 7.52 21.96 -1.62
N ALA A 341 7.89 20.67 -1.73
CA ALA A 341 8.92 20.18 -2.63
C ALA A 341 8.76 18.68 -2.89
N LYS A 342 9.58 18.14 -3.77
CA LYS A 342 9.71 16.72 -4.08
C LYS A 342 11.17 16.30 -4.01
N ALA A 343 11.45 15.15 -3.37
CA ALA A 343 12.74 14.48 -3.38
C ALA A 343 12.93 13.67 -4.68
N PRO A 344 14.17 13.36 -5.08
CA PRO A 344 14.44 12.60 -6.30
C PRO A 344 13.95 11.15 -6.27
N GLY A 345 13.79 10.57 -5.07
CA GLY A 345 13.35 9.19 -4.84
C GLY A 345 14.06 8.56 -3.65
N THR A 346 13.59 7.39 -3.22
CA THR A 346 14.04 6.66 -2.03
C THR A 346 15.56 6.43 -2.03
N ALA A 347 16.16 5.98 -3.13
CA ALA A 347 17.60 5.74 -3.18
C ALA A 347 18.45 7.01 -2.94
N ALA A 348 17.99 8.17 -3.41
CA ALA A 348 18.68 9.44 -3.17
C ALA A 348 18.50 9.91 -1.72
N PHE A 349 17.33 9.68 -1.14
CA PHE A 349 17.03 9.95 0.25
C PHE A 349 17.91 9.09 1.16
N ASP A 350 17.93 7.77 0.97
CA ASP A 350 18.77 6.83 1.73
C ASP A 350 20.25 7.21 1.69
N ALA A 351 20.77 7.58 0.51
CA ALA A 351 22.14 7.98 0.35
C ALA A 351 22.46 9.30 1.09
N ALA A 352 21.53 10.26 1.08
CA ALA A 352 21.69 11.52 1.80
C ALA A 352 21.64 11.30 3.33
N ALA A 353 20.69 10.48 3.81
CA ALA A 353 20.56 10.11 5.21
C ALA A 353 21.81 9.38 5.73
N ALA A 354 22.27 8.35 5.02
CA ALA A 354 23.49 7.61 5.41
C ALA A 354 24.74 8.47 5.48
N GLN A 355 24.85 9.51 4.63
CA GLN A 355 26.03 10.38 4.55
C GLN A 355 25.92 11.68 5.37
N GLY A 356 24.74 11.98 5.95
CA GLY A 356 24.47 13.27 6.58
C GLY A 356 24.57 14.45 5.61
N SER A 357 24.35 14.19 4.32
CA SER A 357 24.41 15.19 3.27
C SER A 357 23.06 15.82 3.01
N ALA A 358 23.04 16.98 2.35
CA ALA A 358 21.82 17.62 1.93
C ALA A 358 21.13 16.81 0.81
N LEU A 359 19.84 16.55 0.97
CA LEU A 359 18.99 15.98 -0.07
C LEU A 359 18.68 17.04 -1.12
N ALA A 360 18.92 16.73 -2.38
CA ALA A 360 18.60 17.63 -3.49
C ALA A 360 17.09 17.61 -3.77
N ILE A 361 16.34 18.49 -3.12
CA ILE A 361 14.89 18.60 -3.32
C ILE A 361 14.55 19.58 -4.45
N THR A 362 13.45 19.32 -5.16
CA THR A 362 12.88 20.22 -6.18
C THR A 362 11.70 20.97 -5.57
N PRO A 363 11.80 22.32 -5.38
CA PRO A 363 10.71 23.11 -4.82
C PRO A 363 9.46 23.09 -5.71
N ILE A 364 8.29 23.15 -5.09
CA ILE A 364 6.99 23.34 -5.72
C ILE A 364 6.52 24.76 -5.38
N SER A 365 6.43 25.64 -6.37
CA SER A 365 6.06 27.03 -6.15
C SER A 365 4.93 27.45 -7.12
N PRO A 366 3.81 27.97 -6.63
CA PRO A 366 3.44 28.05 -5.21
C PRO A 366 3.30 26.65 -4.58
N ALA A 367 3.47 26.55 -3.27
CA ALA A 367 3.23 25.29 -2.55
C ALA A 367 1.82 24.78 -2.82
N ARG A 368 1.71 23.48 -3.10
CA ARG A 368 0.41 22.88 -3.43
C ARG A 368 -0.35 22.57 -2.15
N GLN A 369 -1.51 23.22 -1.99
CA GLN A 369 -2.43 22.89 -0.92
C GLN A 369 -3.15 21.58 -1.23
N VAL A 370 -3.15 20.65 -0.27
CA VAL A 370 -3.90 19.39 -0.34
C VAL A 370 -4.98 19.41 0.72
N THR A 371 -6.17 19.01 0.32
CA THR A 371 -7.33 18.79 1.21
C THR A 371 -7.84 17.39 0.98
N ASN A 372 -7.95 16.60 2.05
CA ASN A 372 -8.34 15.20 2.00
C ASN A 372 -7.50 14.41 0.98
N GLY A 373 -6.24 14.16 1.32
CA GLY A 373 -5.34 13.41 0.45
C GLY A 373 -4.35 12.56 1.24
N LEU A 374 -4.00 11.40 0.70
CA LEU A 374 -2.95 10.57 1.23
C LEU A 374 -1.58 11.10 0.75
N PRO A 375 -0.64 11.39 1.65
CA PRO A 375 0.70 11.80 1.26
C PRO A 375 1.39 10.72 0.41
N LEU A 376 1.72 11.04 -0.84
CA LEU A 376 2.46 10.14 -1.72
C LEU A 376 3.96 10.18 -1.39
N ASP A 377 4.67 9.17 -1.87
CA ASP A 377 6.08 8.94 -1.55
C ASP A 377 6.99 10.10 -1.95
N GLN A 378 8.00 10.38 -1.10
CA GLN A 378 9.10 11.31 -1.35
C GLN A 378 8.66 12.78 -1.56
N LEU A 379 7.62 13.22 -0.87
CA LEU A 379 7.18 14.61 -0.87
C LEU A 379 7.63 15.33 0.40
N ILE A 380 7.98 16.60 0.26
CA ILE A 380 8.26 17.47 1.40
C ILE A 380 6.98 18.21 1.78
N ILE A 381 6.57 18.01 3.02
CA ILE A 381 5.25 18.38 3.53
C ILE A 381 5.36 19.38 4.68
N SER A 382 4.43 20.32 4.71
CA SER A 382 4.16 21.21 5.84
C SER A 382 2.74 20.99 6.33
N PHE A 383 2.62 20.72 7.64
CA PHE A 383 1.33 20.60 8.33
C PHE A 383 0.85 21.93 8.94
N GLY A 384 1.72 22.95 8.92
CA GLY A 384 1.46 24.20 9.61
C GLY A 384 1.63 24.09 11.15
N ASN A 385 1.31 25.18 11.83
CA ASN A 385 1.42 25.27 13.30
C ASN A 385 0.10 24.95 13.99
#